data_32ff2b295a7a3be58e3c0abb6e4d48dd
#
_entry.id   32ff2b295a7a3be58e3c0abb6e4d48dd
#
_cell.length_a   1.000
_cell.length_b   1.000
_cell.length_c   1.000
_cell.angle_alpha   90.00
_cell.angle_beta   90.00
_cell.angle_gamma   90.00
#
_symmetry.space_group_name_H-M   'P 1'
#
loop_
_entity.id
_entity.type
_entity.pdbx_description
1 polymer ?
#
loop_
_entity_poly.entity_id
_entity_poly.type
_entity_poly.pdbx_seq_one_letter_code
_entity_poly.pdbx_strand_id
1 'polypeptide(L)'
;MLQDRSKRRIAILGSRHVPVVSVHLVELVSRSLAQEGHSLITSGAQGVNSAVIRSVLEIDASRLTVLLPQSLDRQPRESREQLEQVLHQVVLPVKS
;
A
#
# COMPACT_ATOMS: atom_id res chain seq x y z
N MET A 1 -14.68 17.05 -24.03
CA MET A 1 -15.11 16.68 -22.69
C MET A 1 -13.98 16.89 -21.70
N LEU A 2 -14.28 17.57 -20.64
CA LEU A 2 -13.30 17.77 -19.58
C LEU A 2 -13.37 16.62 -18.62
N GLN A 3 -12.23 15.93 -18.45
CA GLN A 3 -12.10 14.91 -17.45
C GLN A 3 -11.41 15.51 -16.25
N ASP A 4 -11.87 15.14 -15.08
CA ASP A 4 -11.16 15.48 -13.85
C ASP A 4 -9.88 14.66 -13.81
N ARG A 5 -8.74 15.32 -13.96
CA ARG A 5 -7.44 14.70 -13.93
C ARG A 5 -6.71 14.98 -12.63
N SER A 6 -7.43 15.44 -11.64
CA SER A 6 -6.83 15.70 -10.33
C SER A 6 -6.26 14.43 -9.75
N LYS A 7 -5.04 14.51 -9.27
CA LYS A 7 -4.42 13.40 -8.55
C LYS A 7 -5.05 13.31 -7.17
N ARG A 8 -5.35 12.11 -6.74
CA ARG A 8 -6.03 11.87 -5.48
C ARG A 8 -5.19 10.98 -4.58
N ARG A 9 -5.48 11.07 -3.30
CA ARG A 9 -4.96 10.13 -2.32
C ARG A 9 -6.03 9.10 -2.07
N ILE A 10 -5.70 7.84 -2.31
CA ILE A 10 -6.68 6.76 -2.23
C ILE A 10 -6.19 5.75 -1.21
N ALA A 11 -7.00 5.49 -0.22
CA ALA A 11 -6.69 4.48 0.79
C ALA A 11 -7.25 3.13 0.34
N ILE A 12 -6.40 2.10 0.34
CA ILE A 12 -6.81 0.74 0.08
C ILE A 12 -6.42 -0.10 1.28
N LEU A 13 -7.42 -0.59 1.98
CA LEU A 13 -7.24 -1.37 3.20
C LEU A 13 -8.03 -2.65 3.07
N GLY A 14 -7.54 -3.72 3.65
CA GLY A 14 -8.25 -4.97 3.56
C GLY A 14 -7.74 -6.05 4.49
N SER A 15 -8.28 -7.23 4.31
CA SER A 15 -8.05 -8.38 5.16
C SER A 15 -6.65 -8.96 4.99
N ARG A 16 -6.14 -9.58 6.04
CA ARG A 16 -4.90 -10.35 6.01
C ARG A 16 -5.06 -11.63 5.21
N HIS A 17 -6.26 -12.19 5.21
CA HIS A 17 -6.56 -13.47 4.60
C HIS A 17 -7.53 -13.25 3.45
N VAL A 18 -7.03 -13.34 2.24
CA VAL A 18 -7.84 -13.13 1.04
C VAL A 18 -7.58 -14.25 0.03
N PRO A 19 -8.61 -14.64 -0.73
CA PRO A 19 -8.42 -15.57 -1.82
C PRO A 19 -7.44 -15.01 -2.86
N VAL A 20 -6.72 -15.90 -3.52
CA VAL A 20 -5.72 -15.51 -4.53
C VAL A 20 -6.33 -14.64 -5.63
N VAL A 21 -7.54 -14.95 -6.07
CA VAL A 21 -8.23 -14.16 -7.09
C VAL A 21 -8.43 -12.72 -6.65
N SER A 22 -8.81 -12.52 -5.38
CA SER A 22 -8.99 -11.18 -4.83
C SER A 22 -7.67 -10.42 -4.74
N VAL A 23 -6.59 -11.10 -4.42
CA VAL A 23 -5.25 -10.51 -4.40
C VAL A 23 -4.89 -9.98 -5.79
N HIS A 24 -5.10 -10.77 -6.83
CA HIS A 24 -4.82 -10.34 -8.19
C HIS A 24 -5.64 -9.12 -8.61
N LEU A 25 -6.90 -9.09 -8.20
CA LEU A 25 -7.76 -7.95 -8.49
C LEU A 25 -7.25 -6.68 -7.82
N VAL A 26 -6.86 -6.79 -6.55
CA VAL A 26 -6.28 -5.67 -5.80
C VAL A 26 -5.00 -5.18 -6.47
N GLU A 27 -4.16 -6.09 -6.93
CA GLU A 27 -2.93 -5.72 -7.64
C GLU A 27 -3.22 -4.95 -8.92
N LEU A 28 -4.20 -5.40 -9.70
CA LEU A 28 -4.58 -4.72 -10.94
C LEU A 28 -5.11 -3.30 -10.66
N VAL A 29 -5.99 -3.16 -9.69
CA VAL A 29 -6.56 -1.86 -9.32
C VAL A 29 -5.47 -0.92 -8.81
N SER A 30 -4.62 -1.41 -7.91
CA SER A 30 -3.55 -0.60 -7.31
C SER A 30 -2.56 -0.14 -8.38
N ARG A 31 -2.19 -1.04 -9.28
CA ARG A 31 -1.26 -0.72 -10.36
C ARG A 31 -1.85 0.33 -11.30
N SER A 32 -3.11 0.16 -11.66
CA SER A 32 -3.81 1.13 -12.54
C SER A 32 -3.88 2.51 -11.91
N LEU A 33 -4.22 2.58 -10.63
CA LEU A 33 -4.31 3.86 -9.93
C LEU A 33 -2.95 4.55 -9.85
N ALA A 34 -1.90 3.79 -9.56
CA ALA A 34 -0.55 4.33 -9.51
C ALA A 34 -0.09 4.82 -10.89
N GLN A 35 -0.41 4.08 -11.94
CA GLN A 35 -0.08 4.46 -13.31
C GLN A 35 -0.79 5.75 -13.72
N GLU A 36 -1.99 5.98 -13.22
CA GLU A 36 -2.71 7.22 -13.46
C GLU A 36 -2.19 8.39 -12.62
N GLY A 37 -1.23 8.12 -11.75
CA GLY A 37 -0.59 9.15 -10.95
C GLY A 37 -1.24 9.45 -9.62
N HIS A 38 -2.17 8.62 -9.19
CA HIS A 38 -2.75 8.75 -7.85
C HIS A 38 -1.78 8.27 -6.79
N SER A 39 -1.88 8.83 -5.60
CA SER A 39 -1.13 8.36 -4.44
C SER A 39 -1.97 7.36 -3.67
N LEU A 40 -1.35 6.27 -3.25
CA LEU A 40 -2.05 5.22 -2.52
C LEU A 40 -1.54 5.15 -1.08
N ILE A 41 -2.47 4.92 -0.17
CA ILE A 41 -2.20 4.80 1.25
C ILE A 41 -2.71 3.44 1.69
N THR A 42 -1.89 2.67 2.37
CA THR A 42 -2.30 1.40 2.95
C THR A 42 -1.69 1.24 4.34
N SER A 43 -1.98 0.15 5.00
CA SER A 43 -1.55 -0.06 6.38
C SER A 43 -0.92 -1.45 6.52
N GLY A 44 0.26 -1.50 7.12
CA GLY A 44 0.93 -2.78 7.32
C GLY A 44 1.42 -3.42 6.02
N ALA A 45 1.68 -4.72 6.04
CA ALA A 45 2.20 -5.43 4.87
C ALA A 45 1.74 -6.89 4.84
N GLN A 46 0.44 -7.13 5.00
CA GLN A 46 -0.14 -8.47 4.98
C GLN A 46 -1.42 -8.48 4.16
N GLY A 47 -1.71 -9.58 3.49
CA GLY A 47 -2.92 -9.77 2.72
C GLY A 47 -3.10 -8.72 1.63
N VAL A 48 -4.25 -8.08 1.63
CA VAL A 48 -4.57 -7.01 0.67
C VAL A 48 -3.53 -5.89 0.73
N ASN A 49 -3.13 -5.50 1.92
CA ASN A 49 -2.18 -4.41 2.09
C ASN A 49 -0.83 -4.73 1.46
N SER A 50 -0.36 -5.96 1.59
CA SER A 50 0.89 -6.40 0.96
C SER A 50 0.78 -6.34 -0.57
N ALA A 51 -0.36 -6.71 -1.12
CA ALA A 51 -0.59 -6.65 -2.56
C ALA A 51 -0.55 -5.21 -3.09
N VAL A 52 -1.13 -4.27 -2.35
CA VAL A 52 -1.07 -2.85 -2.69
C VAL A 52 0.38 -2.37 -2.70
N ILE A 53 1.13 -2.66 -1.65
CA ILE A 53 2.53 -2.25 -1.53
C ILE A 53 3.33 -2.76 -2.73
N ARG A 54 3.26 -4.06 -3.00
CA ARG A 54 4.01 -4.67 -4.09
C ARG A 54 3.70 -4.02 -5.43
N SER A 55 2.41 -3.81 -5.70
CA SER A 55 1.97 -3.28 -6.99
C SER A 55 2.41 -1.84 -7.20
N VAL A 56 2.29 -1.01 -6.18
CA VAL A 56 2.67 0.40 -6.30
C VAL A 56 4.18 0.56 -6.38
N LEU A 57 4.94 -0.25 -5.64
CA LEU A 57 6.40 -0.21 -5.71
C LEU A 57 6.92 -0.53 -7.12
N GLU A 58 6.24 -1.40 -7.85
CA GLU A 58 6.60 -1.73 -9.23
C GLU A 58 6.40 -0.54 -10.17
N ILE A 59 5.44 0.33 -9.87
CA ILE A 59 5.11 1.45 -10.75
C ILE A 59 5.89 2.71 -10.34
N ASP A 60 5.74 3.14 -9.09
CA ASP A 60 6.38 4.35 -8.60
C ASP A 60 6.30 4.38 -7.08
N ALA A 61 7.43 4.14 -6.43
CA ALA A 61 7.50 4.11 -4.97
C ALA A 61 7.08 5.44 -4.33
N SER A 62 7.23 6.56 -5.03
CA SER A 62 6.83 7.86 -4.50
C SER A 62 5.32 8.02 -4.35
N ARG A 63 4.54 7.14 -4.97
CA ARG A 63 3.07 7.16 -4.91
C ARG A 63 2.51 6.42 -3.71
N LEU A 64 3.37 5.77 -2.93
CA LEU A 64 2.93 4.90 -1.85
C LEU A 64 3.25 5.50 -0.49
N THR A 65 2.25 5.52 0.39
CA THR A 65 2.42 5.81 1.81
C THR A 65 1.89 4.63 2.62
N VAL A 66 2.67 4.15 3.56
CA VAL A 66 2.27 3.05 4.43
C VAL A 66 2.18 3.54 5.86
N LEU A 67 1.03 3.31 6.47
CA LEU A 67 0.80 3.62 7.88
C LEU A 67 1.15 2.39 8.71
N LEU A 68 2.08 2.53 9.63
CA LEU A 68 2.51 1.43 10.48
C LEU A 68 1.97 1.62 11.89
N PRO A 69 1.22 0.65 12.41
CA PRO A 69 0.76 0.72 13.81
C PRO A 69 1.90 0.52 14.81
N GLN A 70 2.99 -0.08 14.35
CA GLN A 70 4.17 -0.32 15.16
C GLN A 70 5.41 0.03 14.35
N SER A 71 6.52 0.28 15.04
CA SER A 71 7.80 0.54 14.39
C SER A 71 8.22 -0.64 13.49
N LEU A 72 9.09 -0.36 12.54
CA LEU A 72 9.52 -1.34 11.54
C LEU A 72 10.12 -2.58 12.16
N ASP A 73 10.92 -2.42 13.21
CA ASP A 73 11.59 -3.53 13.90
C ASP A 73 10.62 -4.47 14.62
N ARG A 74 9.38 -4.03 14.87
CA ARG A 74 8.35 -4.87 15.49
C ARG A 74 7.45 -5.58 14.48
N GLN A 75 7.67 -5.34 13.21
CA GLN A 75 6.90 -6.03 12.17
C GLN A 75 7.45 -7.44 11.95
N PRO A 76 6.62 -8.40 11.51
CA PRO A 76 7.12 -9.71 11.11
C PRO A 76 8.21 -9.58 10.04
N ARG A 77 9.16 -10.50 10.05
CA ARG A 77 10.32 -10.43 9.16
C ARG A 77 9.96 -10.22 7.69
N GLU A 78 9.00 -10.98 7.20
CA GLU A 78 8.57 -10.88 5.79
C GLU A 78 8.00 -9.50 5.49
N SER A 79 7.23 -8.94 6.42
CA SER A 79 6.68 -7.61 6.28
C SER A 79 7.77 -6.55 6.31
N ARG A 80 8.79 -6.74 7.16
CA ARG A 80 9.91 -5.78 7.24
C ARG A 80 10.66 -5.69 5.93
N GLU A 81 10.94 -6.82 5.30
CA GLU A 81 11.67 -6.83 4.03
C GLU A 81 10.93 -6.04 2.95
N GLN A 82 9.62 -6.16 2.90
CA GLN A 82 8.82 -5.39 1.96
C GLN A 82 8.75 -3.92 2.37
N LEU A 83 8.55 -3.63 3.66
CA LEU A 83 8.41 -2.27 4.16
C LEU A 83 9.70 -1.46 4.03
N GLU A 84 10.86 -2.11 4.07
CA GLU A 84 12.14 -1.44 3.88
C GLU A 84 12.27 -0.78 2.50
N GLN A 85 11.48 -1.22 1.53
CA GLN A 85 11.46 -0.65 0.19
C GLN A 85 10.53 0.56 0.07
N VAL A 86 9.74 0.82 1.09
CA VAL A 86 8.74 1.90 1.09
C VAL A 86 9.41 3.21 1.46
N LEU A 87 9.26 4.22 0.63
CA LEU A 87 9.86 5.54 0.85
C LEU A 87 9.10 6.37 1.89
N HIS A 88 7.77 6.24 1.92
CA HIS A 88 6.92 7.05 2.77
C HIS A 88 6.23 6.18 3.81
N GLN A 89 6.78 6.16 5.00
CA GLN A 89 6.24 5.40 6.12
C GLN A 89 5.82 6.35 7.23
N VAL A 90 4.65 6.14 7.76
CA VAL A 90 4.17 6.88 8.92
C VAL A 90 3.90 5.89 10.04
N VAL A 91 4.68 5.96 11.11
CA VAL A 91 4.48 5.11 12.28
C VAL A 91 3.46 5.79 13.17
N LEU A 92 2.35 5.11 13.38
CA LEU A 92 1.29 5.63 14.23
C LEU A 92 1.66 5.45 15.69
N PRO A 93 1.34 6.42 16.56
CA PRO A 93 1.59 6.25 17.97
C PRO A 93 0.74 5.11 18.52
N VAL A 94 1.39 4.22 19.25
CA VAL A 94 0.70 3.13 19.94
C VAL A 94 0.33 3.66 21.32
N LYS A 95 -0.97 3.67 21.60
CA LYS A 95 -1.44 3.97 22.94
C LYS A 95 -1.41 2.70 23.77
N SER A 96 -0.61 2.74 24.78
CA SER A 96 -0.55 1.64 25.76
C SER A 96 -1.70 1.76 26.76
#